data_489049de21f38a230dcf36e0eb2af23d
#
_entry.id   489049de21f38a230dcf36e0eb2af23d
#
_cell.length_a   1.000
_cell.length_b   1.000
_cell.length_c   1.000
_cell.angle_alpha   90.00
_cell.angle_beta   90.00
_cell.angle_gamma   90.00
#
_symmetry.space_group_name_H-M   'P 1'
#
loop_
_entity.id
_entity.type
_entity.pdbx_description
1 polymer ?
#
loop_
_entity_poly.entity_id
_entity_poly.type
_entity_poly.pdbx_seq_one_letter_code
_entity_poly.pdbx_strand_id
1 'polypeptide(L)'
;MKKTIIILAIIINCTQIFAQIHLQLVDAEATPETKALYANLWVLQQKGFMFGHHDDLNYGRHWYGIDGKSDTKDVCGDYPAVFSMDFATLMDDRYQPDDERMALTRKNILAARRRGEVITACAHLNNPLTGGDSWDNSSREVVAQILQKDSKTHQKFNLWLDRLVNCVKELKDDKDQPIPIIFRPFHEHTQTWNWWGRGCATEAEFVNLWRYTVDYLISSGVHQFIYIISPQSGGADKEDRFTYWWPGDHYVDMIGYDYYEQENPIDFYISLKNLSAVSEKKMKPCAVTETGLEAFTNPRYWTDQILQPATAEDVHVSFIVFWRNKYVGKNEKDTHYFSVFPGHVSENNFRSFYQDKRTFFSKDLPEMYKMARGITVE
;
A
#
# COMPACT_ATOMS: atom_id res chain seq x y z
N MET A 1 -55.27 -8.48 55.46
CA MET A 1 -55.00 -7.60 54.29
C MET A 1 -53.56 -7.81 53.84
N LYS A 2 -53.35 -8.57 52.73
CA LYS A 2 -52.03 -8.80 52.15
C LYS A 2 -51.73 -7.69 51.12
N LYS A 3 -50.68 -6.89 51.36
CA LYS A 3 -50.19 -5.88 50.39
C LYS A 3 -49.32 -6.54 49.37
N THR A 4 -49.79 -6.59 48.16
CA THR A 4 -48.99 -7.03 46.99
C THR A 4 -48.13 -5.86 46.51
N ILE A 5 -46.82 -5.99 46.62
CA ILE A 5 -45.84 -5.02 46.02
C ILE A 5 -45.55 -5.46 44.59
N ILE A 6 -45.97 -4.63 43.62
CA ILE A 6 -45.61 -4.80 42.21
C ILE A 6 -44.29 -4.08 42.00
N ILE A 7 -43.23 -4.85 41.75
CA ILE A 7 -41.93 -4.30 41.33
C ILE A 7 -41.96 -4.13 39.81
N LEU A 8 -42.03 -2.89 39.35
CA LEU A 8 -41.92 -2.53 37.93
C LEU A 8 -40.44 -2.52 37.56
N ALA A 9 -39.97 -3.54 36.84
CA ALA A 9 -38.63 -3.60 36.28
C ALA A 9 -38.56 -2.68 35.07
N ILE A 10 -37.93 -1.53 35.18
CA ILE A 10 -37.60 -0.65 34.05
C ILE A 10 -36.39 -1.24 33.37
N ILE A 11 -36.58 -1.87 32.19
CA ILE A 11 -35.50 -2.29 31.30
C ILE A 11 -35.01 -1.02 30.59
N ILE A 12 -33.92 -0.45 31.09
CA ILE A 12 -33.21 0.61 30.39
C ILE A 12 -32.46 -0.05 29.22
N ASN A 13 -33.00 0.04 28.03
CA ASN A 13 -32.25 -0.27 26.79
C ASN A 13 -31.19 0.83 26.60
N CYS A 14 -29.98 0.59 27.12
CA CYS A 14 -28.79 1.36 26.71
C CYS A 14 -28.46 1.00 25.27
N THR A 15 -29.08 1.65 24.31
CA THR A 15 -28.51 1.75 22.96
C THR A 15 -27.23 2.58 23.08
N GLN A 16 -26.09 1.94 23.08
CA GLN A 16 -24.81 2.64 22.89
C GLN A 16 -24.88 3.32 21.51
N ILE A 17 -25.08 4.62 21.52
CA ILE A 17 -24.90 5.46 20.32
C ILE A 17 -23.39 5.52 20.12
N PHE A 18 -22.84 4.59 19.34
CA PHE A 18 -21.48 4.74 18.83
C PHE A 18 -21.49 5.97 17.92
N ALA A 19 -20.61 6.94 18.19
CA ALA A 19 -20.40 8.05 17.28
C ALA A 19 -20.04 7.47 15.91
N GLN A 20 -20.80 7.81 14.89
CA GLN A 20 -20.56 7.37 13.53
C GLN A 20 -19.31 8.07 13.02
N ILE A 21 -18.32 7.30 12.54
CA ILE A 21 -17.11 7.82 11.93
C ILE A 21 -17.42 8.09 10.47
N HIS A 22 -17.12 9.30 9.99
CA HIS A 22 -17.28 9.71 8.61
C HIS A 22 -15.89 9.82 7.97
N LEU A 23 -15.64 9.03 6.95
CA LEU A 23 -14.43 9.06 6.14
C LEU A 23 -14.79 9.52 4.73
N GLN A 24 -13.83 10.12 4.04
CA GLN A 24 -14.03 10.61 2.68
C GLN A 24 -12.98 10.02 1.75
N LEU A 25 -13.42 9.50 0.60
CA LEU A 25 -12.59 9.13 -0.53
C LEU A 25 -12.48 10.27 -1.53
N VAL A 26 -11.40 10.25 -2.30
CA VAL A 26 -11.17 11.15 -3.43
C VAL A 26 -12.23 10.96 -4.50
N ASP A 27 -12.55 9.69 -4.79
CA ASP A 27 -13.54 9.33 -5.79
C ASP A 27 -14.92 9.12 -5.14
N ALA A 28 -15.83 10.06 -5.37
CA ALA A 28 -17.21 9.98 -4.89
C ALA A 28 -17.97 8.76 -5.47
N GLU A 29 -17.58 8.31 -6.68
CA GLU A 29 -18.15 7.15 -7.37
C GLU A 29 -17.42 5.84 -7.03
N ALA A 30 -16.53 5.85 -6.02
CA ALA A 30 -15.81 4.65 -5.59
C ALA A 30 -16.77 3.48 -5.34
N THR A 31 -16.33 2.27 -5.78
CA THR A 31 -17.18 1.07 -5.67
C THR A 31 -17.52 0.76 -4.21
N PRO A 32 -18.63 0.07 -3.94
CA PRO A 32 -19.00 -0.31 -2.57
C PRO A 32 -17.89 -1.09 -1.84
N GLU A 33 -17.15 -1.94 -2.57
CA GLU A 33 -16.05 -2.71 -2.01
C GLU A 33 -14.81 -1.84 -1.75
N THR A 34 -14.55 -0.83 -2.57
CA THR A 34 -13.49 0.18 -2.33
C THR A 34 -13.78 0.98 -1.07
N LYS A 35 -15.03 1.46 -0.92
CA LYS A 35 -15.48 2.15 0.30
C LYS A 35 -15.37 1.24 1.53
N ALA A 36 -15.74 -0.03 1.40
CA ALA A 36 -15.64 -1.01 2.48
C ALA A 36 -14.17 -1.29 2.88
N LEU A 37 -13.29 -1.48 1.90
CA LEU A 37 -11.85 -1.64 2.15
C LEU A 37 -11.29 -0.43 2.90
N TYR A 38 -11.60 0.78 2.45
CA TYR A 38 -11.13 2.02 3.10
C TYR A 38 -11.58 2.13 4.56
N ALA A 39 -12.86 1.81 4.84
CA ALA A 39 -13.40 1.76 6.20
C ALA A 39 -12.67 0.72 7.07
N ASN A 40 -12.40 -0.46 6.53
CA ASN A 40 -11.72 -1.54 7.26
C ASN A 40 -10.24 -1.25 7.50
N LEU A 41 -9.55 -0.54 6.61
CA LEU A 41 -8.18 -0.04 6.84
C LEU A 41 -8.14 0.85 8.08
N TRP A 42 -9.09 1.80 8.20
CA TRP A 42 -9.21 2.67 9.38
C TRP A 42 -9.48 1.89 10.67
N VAL A 43 -10.37 0.91 10.64
CA VAL A 43 -10.70 0.09 11.82
C VAL A 43 -9.52 -0.78 12.24
N LEU A 44 -8.83 -1.37 11.28
CA LEU A 44 -7.80 -2.36 11.53
C LEU A 44 -6.53 -1.73 12.09
N GLN A 45 -6.16 -0.53 11.64
CA GLN A 45 -5.00 0.20 12.18
C GLN A 45 -5.10 0.50 13.68
N GLN A 46 -6.30 0.50 14.26
CA GLN A 46 -6.52 0.67 15.70
C GLN A 46 -6.27 -0.61 16.51
N LYS A 47 -6.03 -1.74 15.86
CA LYS A 47 -5.89 -3.07 16.51
C LYS A 47 -4.51 -3.68 16.33
N GLY A 48 -3.79 -3.21 15.35
CA GLY A 48 -2.51 -3.73 14.90
C GLY A 48 -2.30 -3.41 13.43
N PHE A 49 -1.44 -4.15 12.75
CA PHE A 49 -1.12 -3.89 11.34
C PHE A 49 -1.08 -5.17 10.51
N MET A 50 -1.39 -5.04 9.23
CA MET A 50 -1.25 -6.12 8.25
C MET A 50 0.21 -6.25 7.79
N PHE A 51 0.72 -7.46 7.76
CA PHE A 51 2.00 -7.77 7.11
C PHE A 51 1.81 -7.81 5.60
N GLY A 52 2.63 -7.05 4.88
CA GLY A 52 2.68 -7.05 3.42
C GLY A 52 4.06 -7.42 2.89
N HIS A 53 4.09 -8.00 1.68
CA HIS A 53 5.35 -8.32 1.01
C HIS A 53 5.23 -8.05 -0.49
N HIS A 54 6.19 -7.30 -1.02
CA HIS A 54 6.19 -6.93 -2.44
C HIS A 54 6.55 -8.13 -3.32
N ASP A 55 5.76 -8.37 -4.35
CA ASP A 55 5.90 -9.46 -5.34
C ASP A 55 5.90 -10.90 -4.78
N ASP A 56 5.57 -11.11 -3.52
CA ASP A 56 5.68 -12.41 -2.83
C ASP A 56 4.81 -13.55 -3.42
N LEU A 57 3.90 -13.21 -4.32
CA LEU A 57 3.11 -14.20 -5.08
C LEU A 57 3.63 -14.39 -6.51
N ASN A 58 4.45 -13.48 -7.01
CA ASN A 58 5.02 -13.52 -8.35
C ASN A 58 6.32 -14.33 -8.37
N TYR A 59 7.18 -14.09 -7.39
CA TYR A 59 8.46 -14.77 -7.20
C TYR A 59 8.97 -14.59 -5.77
N GLY A 60 9.96 -15.38 -5.40
CA GLY A 60 10.69 -15.25 -4.14
C GLY A 60 12.17 -15.57 -4.34
N ARG A 61 12.91 -15.76 -3.25
CA ARG A 61 14.35 -15.84 -3.26
C ARG A 61 14.92 -16.88 -4.25
N HIS A 62 14.27 -18.06 -4.39
CA HIS A 62 14.76 -19.15 -5.24
C HIS A 62 13.66 -19.79 -6.11
N TRP A 63 12.60 -19.05 -6.43
CA TRP A 63 11.51 -19.53 -7.26
C TRP A 63 10.87 -18.35 -8.02
N TYR A 64 10.26 -18.66 -9.19
CA TYR A 64 9.60 -17.70 -10.05
C TYR A 64 8.34 -18.33 -10.66
N GLY A 65 7.21 -17.63 -10.61
CA GLY A 65 5.98 -18.01 -11.31
C GLY A 65 5.36 -19.33 -10.87
N ILE A 66 5.60 -19.79 -9.64
CA ILE A 66 5.04 -21.06 -9.13
C ILE A 66 3.73 -20.79 -8.40
N ASP A 67 2.65 -21.39 -8.88
CA ASP A 67 1.30 -21.23 -8.33
C ASP A 67 1.21 -21.55 -6.84
N GLY A 68 0.63 -20.61 -6.10
CA GLY A 68 0.37 -20.78 -4.68
C GLY A 68 1.62 -20.80 -3.81
N LYS A 69 2.78 -20.44 -4.36
CA LYS A 69 4.03 -20.29 -3.64
C LYS A 69 4.18 -18.87 -3.10
N SER A 70 4.89 -18.73 -1.98
CA SER A 70 5.20 -17.47 -1.32
C SER A 70 6.32 -17.74 -0.32
N ASP A 71 7.35 -16.89 -0.27
CA ASP A 71 8.42 -16.99 0.72
C ASP A 71 7.85 -16.87 2.14
N THR A 72 6.92 -15.96 2.35
CA THR A 72 6.21 -15.75 3.62
C THR A 72 5.49 -17.02 4.05
N LYS A 73 4.66 -17.59 3.16
CA LYS A 73 3.90 -18.81 3.44
C LYS A 73 4.81 -20.03 3.71
N ASP A 74 5.88 -20.16 2.96
CA ASP A 74 6.82 -21.28 3.13
C ASP A 74 7.50 -21.24 4.52
N VAL A 75 7.60 -20.04 5.14
CA VAL A 75 8.16 -19.85 6.48
C VAL A 75 7.11 -20.03 7.58
N CYS A 76 5.97 -19.37 7.51
CA CYS A 76 5.01 -19.34 8.63
C CYS A 76 3.71 -20.13 8.39
N GLY A 77 3.48 -20.65 7.19
CA GLY A 77 2.29 -21.42 6.84
C GLY A 77 1.09 -20.57 6.41
N ASP A 78 1.28 -19.26 6.23
CA ASP A 78 0.25 -18.31 5.81
C ASP A 78 0.79 -17.27 4.81
N TYR A 79 -0.10 -16.70 4.00
CA TYR A 79 0.25 -15.65 3.06
C TYR A 79 0.32 -14.28 3.76
N PRO A 80 1.04 -13.30 3.18
CA PRO A 80 0.93 -11.92 3.63
C PRO A 80 -0.52 -11.44 3.50
N ALA A 81 -0.96 -10.60 4.41
CA ALA A 81 -2.28 -9.97 4.36
C ALA A 81 -2.39 -8.93 3.23
N VAL A 82 -1.26 -8.37 2.82
CA VAL A 82 -1.18 -7.37 1.74
C VAL A 82 -0.25 -7.90 0.64
N PHE A 83 -0.83 -8.12 -0.54
CA PHE A 83 -0.07 -8.37 -1.76
C PHE A 83 0.28 -7.04 -2.42
N SER A 84 1.56 -6.70 -2.40
CA SER A 84 2.10 -5.51 -3.07
C SER A 84 2.73 -5.89 -4.40
N MET A 85 2.52 -5.09 -5.44
CA MET A 85 3.05 -5.34 -6.78
C MET A 85 3.31 -4.04 -7.55
N ASP A 86 3.81 -4.14 -8.79
CA ASP A 86 4.19 -3.00 -9.61
C ASP A 86 3.47 -3.02 -10.97
N PHE A 87 2.91 -1.88 -11.36
CA PHE A 87 2.34 -1.64 -12.68
C PHE A 87 3.34 -1.08 -13.70
N ALA A 88 4.64 -0.96 -13.36
CA ALA A 88 5.67 -0.39 -14.23
C ALA A 88 5.69 -1.02 -15.64
N THR A 89 5.43 -2.32 -15.75
CA THR A 89 5.38 -3.03 -17.04
C THR A 89 4.38 -2.40 -18.02
N LEU A 90 3.23 -1.90 -17.54
CA LEU A 90 2.23 -1.22 -18.39
C LEU A 90 2.71 0.14 -18.89
N MET A 91 3.66 0.73 -18.20
CA MET A 91 4.18 2.08 -18.42
C MET A 91 5.60 2.04 -19.01
N ASP A 92 5.80 1.10 -19.91
CA ASP A 92 7.05 0.86 -20.64
C ASP A 92 6.75 0.84 -22.16
N ASP A 93 7.59 1.46 -22.96
CA ASP A 93 7.45 1.47 -24.43
C ASP A 93 7.55 0.05 -25.03
N ARG A 94 8.18 -0.88 -24.31
CA ARG A 94 8.35 -2.29 -24.72
C ARG A 94 7.15 -3.17 -24.34
N TYR A 95 6.16 -2.64 -23.64
CA TYR A 95 4.98 -3.40 -23.23
C TYR A 95 4.27 -4.03 -24.44
N GLN A 96 3.91 -5.29 -24.28
CA GLN A 96 3.06 -6.03 -25.21
C GLN A 96 1.80 -6.54 -24.48
N PRO A 97 0.66 -6.65 -25.16
CA PRO A 97 -0.60 -7.11 -24.52
C PRO A 97 -0.52 -8.51 -23.90
N ASP A 98 0.38 -9.36 -24.39
CA ASP A 98 0.64 -10.73 -23.93
C ASP A 98 1.85 -10.84 -22.99
N ASP A 99 2.25 -9.74 -22.34
CA ASP A 99 3.37 -9.72 -21.40
C ASP A 99 3.16 -10.73 -20.26
N GLU A 100 4.09 -11.68 -20.15
CA GLU A 100 4.01 -12.81 -19.19
C GLU A 100 4.05 -12.34 -17.72
N ARG A 101 4.75 -11.23 -17.43
CA ARG A 101 4.81 -10.70 -16.05
C ARG A 101 3.46 -10.12 -15.65
N MET A 102 2.82 -9.38 -16.55
CA MET A 102 1.48 -8.86 -16.29
C MET A 102 0.43 -9.97 -16.22
N ALA A 103 0.55 -11.01 -17.05
CA ALA A 103 -0.33 -12.19 -16.96
C ALA A 103 -0.17 -12.89 -15.60
N LEU A 104 1.07 -13.09 -15.13
CA LEU A 104 1.35 -13.66 -13.81
C LEU A 104 0.81 -12.77 -12.68
N THR A 105 1.05 -11.45 -12.76
CA THR A 105 0.58 -10.49 -11.76
C THR A 105 -0.95 -10.46 -11.69
N ARG A 106 -1.66 -10.41 -12.82
CA ARG A 106 -3.14 -10.51 -12.88
C ARG A 106 -3.65 -11.78 -12.22
N LYS A 107 -3.06 -12.93 -12.52
CA LYS A 107 -3.40 -14.22 -11.90
C LYS A 107 -3.26 -14.17 -10.39
N ASN A 108 -2.19 -13.59 -9.89
CA ASN A 108 -1.90 -13.49 -8.47
C ASN A 108 -2.77 -12.46 -7.75
N ILE A 109 -3.16 -11.35 -8.40
CA ILE A 109 -4.19 -10.42 -7.91
C ILE A 109 -5.51 -11.17 -7.66
N LEU A 110 -5.96 -11.97 -8.63
CA LEU A 110 -7.18 -12.77 -8.49
C LEU A 110 -7.06 -13.80 -7.36
N ALA A 111 -5.92 -14.45 -7.21
CA ALA A 111 -5.67 -15.41 -6.14
C ALA A 111 -5.66 -14.72 -4.75
N ALA A 112 -5.01 -13.57 -4.62
CA ALA A 112 -5.00 -12.75 -3.41
C ALA A 112 -6.43 -12.29 -3.04
N ARG A 113 -7.17 -11.78 -4.02
CA ARG A 113 -8.58 -11.36 -3.83
C ARG A 113 -9.48 -12.50 -3.33
N ARG A 114 -9.33 -13.72 -3.87
CA ARG A 114 -10.08 -14.90 -3.43
C ARG A 114 -9.81 -15.27 -1.97
N ARG A 115 -8.60 -15.01 -1.47
CA ARG A 115 -8.26 -15.20 -0.05
C ARG A 115 -8.69 -14.03 0.84
N GLY A 116 -9.19 -12.92 0.26
CA GLY A 116 -9.59 -11.72 1.00
C GLY A 116 -8.45 -10.75 1.31
N GLU A 117 -7.28 -10.96 0.74
CA GLU A 117 -6.08 -10.13 0.92
C GLU A 117 -6.27 -8.73 0.32
N VAL A 118 -5.59 -7.75 0.91
CA VAL A 118 -5.52 -6.37 0.41
C VAL A 118 -4.48 -6.30 -0.71
N ILE A 119 -4.77 -5.54 -1.75
CA ILE A 119 -3.89 -5.37 -2.90
C ILE A 119 -3.42 -3.93 -2.95
N THR A 120 -2.10 -3.73 -3.03
CA THR A 120 -1.49 -2.42 -3.25
C THR A 120 -0.55 -2.47 -4.45
N ALA A 121 -0.50 -1.39 -5.21
CA ALA A 121 0.31 -1.28 -6.39
C ALA A 121 1.09 0.04 -6.42
N CYS A 122 2.39 -0.05 -6.65
CA CYS A 122 3.19 1.11 -7.07
C CYS A 122 3.34 1.17 -8.59
N ALA A 123 4.03 2.19 -9.09
CA ALA A 123 4.44 2.30 -10.47
C ALA A 123 5.84 2.93 -10.55
N HIS A 124 6.85 2.11 -10.84
CA HIS A 124 8.18 2.59 -11.20
C HIS A 124 8.20 2.99 -12.68
N LEU A 125 7.55 4.11 -12.96
CA LEU A 125 7.33 4.63 -14.31
C LEU A 125 8.65 4.92 -15.01
N ASN A 126 8.83 4.38 -16.22
CA ASN A 126 9.91 4.82 -17.09
C ASN A 126 9.79 6.33 -17.37
N ASN A 127 10.89 6.96 -17.77
CA ASN A 127 10.87 8.38 -18.12
C ASN A 127 10.24 8.57 -19.51
N PRO A 128 9.06 9.20 -19.63
CA PRO A 128 8.36 9.30 -20.92
C PRO A 128 9.03 10.27 -21.89
N LEU A 129 9.87 11.19 -21.40
CA LEU A 129 10.59 12.15 -22.24
C LEU A 129 11.85 11.54 -22.83
N THR A 130 12.66 10.90 -21.99
CA THR A 130 14.00 10.41 -22.38
C THR A 130 13.98 8.95 -22.85
N GLY A 131 13.02 8.15 -22.39
CA GLY A 131 12.95 6.70 -22.60
C GLY A 131 13.80 5.89 -21.62
N GLY A 132 14.41 6.54 -20.61
CA GLY A 132 15.11 5.88 -19.51
C GLY A 132 14.15 5.26 -18.48
N ASP A 133 14.70 4.68 -17.42
CA ASP A 133 13.92 4.11 -16.33
C ASP A 133 13.38 5.18 -15.34
N SER A 134 12.80 4.75 -14.23
CA SER A 134 12.27 5.65 -13.19
C SER A 134 13.35 6.52 -12.54
N TRP A 135 14.59 6.07 -12.55
CA TRP A 135 15.74 6.77 -11.96
C TRP A 135 16.47 7.67 -12.97
N ASP A 136 16.00 7.72 -14.21
CA ASP A 136 16.54 8.67 -15.19
C ASP A 136 16.12 10.10 -14.86
N ASN A 137 16.89 10.75 -14.01
CA ASN A 137 16.75 12.13 -13.56
C ASN A 137 17.59 13.11 -14.38
N SER A 138 17.95 12.76 -15.61
CA SER A 138 18.80 13.58 -16.48
C SER A 138 18.12 14.85 -17.02
N SER A 139 16.79 14.93 -16.96
CA SER A 139 16.01 16.08 -17.42
C SER A 139 15.09 16.62 -16.31
N ARG A 140 15.01 17.95 -16.20
CA ARG A 140 14.06 18.67 -15.34
C ARG A 140 12.78 19.09 -16.07
N GLU A 141 12.64 18.73 -17.32
CA GLU A 141 11.49 19.13 -18.16
C GLU A 141 10.40 18.04 -18.23
N VAL A 142 10.64 16.86 -17.68
CA VAL A 142 9.77 15.68 -17.86
C VAL A 142 8.33 16.01 -17.41
N VAL A 143 8.15 16.51 -16.20
CA VAL A 143 6.83 16.81 -15.65
C VAL A 143 6.18 17.98 -16.40
N ALA A 144 6.93 19.03 -16.70
CA ALA A 144 6.43 20.16 -17.51
C ALA A 144 5.93 19.69 -18.89
N GLN A 145 6.68 18.80 -19.55
CA GLN A 145 6.29 18.23 -20.84
C GLN A 145 5.06 17.31 -20.74
N ILE A 146 4.91 16.55 -19.65
CA ILE A 146 3.69 15.76 -19.41
C ILE A 146 2.48 16.71 -19.26
N LEU A 147 2.62 17.82 -18.57
CA LEU A 147 1.53 18.77 -18.33
C LEU A 147 1.19 19.65 -19.57
N GLN A 148 2.06 19.67 -20.56
CA GLN A 148 1.84 20.38 -21.82
C GLN A 148 1.04 19.53 -22.82
N LYS A 149 -0.26 19.80 -22.99
CA LYS A 149 -1.23 18.99 -23.74
C LYS A 149 -0.81 18.57 -25.16
N ASP A 150 -0.08 19.41 -25.87
CA ASP A 150 0.32 19.14 -27.26
C ASP A 150 1.71 18.45 -27.39
N SER A 151 2.37 18.17 -26.26
CA SER A 151 3.68 17.54 -26.29
C SER A 151 3.59 16.04 -26.61
N LYS A 152 4.65 15.50 -27.22
CA LYS A 152 4.77 14.05 -27.43
C LYS A 152 4.86 13.28 -26.11
N THR A 153 5.44 13.89 -25.08
CA THR A 153 5.57 13.32 -23.76
C THR A 153 4.21 13.18 -23.08
N HIS A 154 3.32 14.18 -23.21
CA HIS A 154 1.94 14.11 -22.78
C HIS A 154 1.17 12.96 -23.45
N GLN A 155 1.28 12.87 -24.79
CA GLN A 155 0.61 11.80 -25.54
C GLN A 155 1.10 10.41 -25.13
N LYS A 156 2.40 10.25 -24.92
CA LYS A 156 2.99 8.99 -24.41
C LYS A 156 2.50 8.67 -23.02
N PHE A 157 2.51 9.63 -22.11
CA PHE A 157 2.04 9.43 -20.72
C PHE A 157 0.57 9.01 -20.69
N ASN A 158 -0.28 9.65 -21.51
CA ASN A 158 -1.69 9.28 -21.63
C ASN A 158 -1.87 7.86 -22.18
N LEU A 159 -1.08 7.45 -23.18
CA LEU A 159 -1.10 6.07 -23.66
C LEU A 159 -0.78 5.06 -22.54
N TRP A 160 0.13 5.39 -21.64
CA TRP A 160 0.44 4.54 -20.50
C TRP A 160 -0.70 4.52 -19.48
N LEU A 161 -1.33 5.66 -19.22
CA LEU A 161 -2.54 5.72 -18.38
C LEU A 161 -3.69 4.91 -18.99
N ASP A 162 -3.90 4.95 -20.30
CA ASP A 162 -4.90 4.13 -21.01
C ASP A 162 -4.64 2.63 -20.83
N ARG A 163 -3.38 2.20 -20.89
CA ARG A 163 -3.00 0.81 -20.63
C ARG A 163 -3.33 0.40 -19.19
N LEU A 164 -3.05 1.27 -18.23
CA LEU A 164 -3.41 1.05 -16.82
C LEU A 164 -4.93 0.96 -16.65
N VAL A 165 -5.69 1.91 -17.22
CA VAL A 165 -7.16 1.92 -17.22
C VAL A 165 -7.71 0.61 -17.76
N ASN A 166 -7.26 0.18 -18.93
CA ASN A 166 -7.72 -1.06 -19.57
C ASN A 166 -7.39 -2.29 -18.71
N CYS A 167 -6.16 -2.36 -18.20
CA CYS A 167 -5.74 -3.45 -17.33
C CYS A 167 -6.62 -3.54 -16.07
N VAL A 168 -6.81 -2.42 -15.37
CA VAL A 168 -7.51 -2.39 -14.09
C VAL A 168 -9.01 -2.65 -14.25
N LYS A 169 -9.63 -2.17 -15.32
CA LYS A 169 -11.05 -2.48 -15.63
C LYS A 169 -11.33 -3.95 -15.88
N GLU A 170 -10.33 -4.71 -16.33
CA GLU A 170 -10.40 -6.16 -16.49
C GLU A 170 -10.19 -6.94 -15.19
N LEU A 171 -9.65 -6.29 -14.14
CA LEU A 171 -9.43 -6.91 -12.83
C LEU A 171 -10.75 -6.97 -12.06
N LYS A 172 -11.44 -8.07 -12.20
CA LYS A 172 -12.71 -8.38 -11.56
C LYS A 172 -12.62 -9.67 -10.78
N ASP A 173 -13.32 -9.74 -9.66
CA ASP A 173 -13.39 -10.94 -8.85
C ASP A 173 -14.37 -11.99 -9.46
N ASP A 174 -14.53 -13.14 -8.79
CA ASP A 174 -15.39 -14.21 -9.24
C ASP A 174 -16.90 -13.85 -9.31
N LYS A 175 -17.27 -12.66 -8.81
CA LYS A 175 -18.62 -12.08 -8.86
C LYS A 175 -18.74 -10.95 -9.88
N ASP A 176 -17.76 -10.79 -10.76
CA ASP A 176 -17.66 -9.70 -11.73
C ASP A 176 -17.57 -8.29 -11.09
N GLN A 177 -17.14 -8.21 -9.81
CA GLN A 177 -16.94 -6.93 -9.14
C GLN A 177 -15.52 -6.41 -9.37
N PRO A 178 -15.33 -5.10 -9.64
CA PRO A 178 -14.01 -4.51 -9.74
C PRO A 178 -13.20 -4.73 -8.45
N ILE A 179 -11.95 -5.15 -8.59
CA ILE A 179 -11.08 -5.43 -7.43
C ILE A 179 -10.48 -4.13 -6.91
N PRO A 180 -10.74 -3.74 -5.65
CA PRO A 180 -10.12 -2.57 -5.04
C PRO A 180 -8.59 -2.70 -4.96
N ILE A 181 -7.88 -1.62 -5.32
CA ILE A 181 -6.41 -1.56 -5.28
C ILE A 181 -5.99 -0.23 -4.64
N ILE A 182 -5.10 -0.30 -3.67
CA ILE A 182 -4.44 0.87 -3.12
C ILE A 182 -3.32 1.26 -4.09
N PHE A 183 -3.53 2.35 -4.85
CA PHE A 183 -2.61 2.78 -5.91
C PHE A 183 -1.67 3.88 -5.42
N ARG A 184 -0.39 3.67 -5.60
CA ARG A 184 0.72 4.51 -5.14
C ARG A 184 1.57 5.01 -6.32
N PRO A 185 1.09 6.01 -7.07
CA PRO A 185 1.89 6.64 -8.11
C PRO A 185 2.94 7.58 -7.49
N PHE A 186 4.04 7.82 -8.21
CA PHE A 186 5.03 8.86 -7.90
C PHE A 186 5.57 8.83 -6.46
N HIS A 187 5.83 7.64 -5.93
CA HIS A 187 6.40 7.45 -4.59
C HIS A 187 7.79 8.10 -4.45
N GLU A 188 8.24 8.29 -3.22
CA GLU A 188 9.56 8.86 -2.90
C GLU A 188 9.85 10.23 -3.54
N HIS A 189 8.83 11.03 -3.81
CA HIS A 189 8.95 12.33 -4.46
C HIS A 189 9.76 13.35 -3.64
N THR A 190 9.95 13.12 -2.36
CA THR A 190 10.84 13.89 -1.48
C THR A 190 12.32 13.74 -1.82
N GLN A 191 12.67 12.77 -2.67
CA GLN A 191 14.04 12.44 -3.04
C GLN A 191 14.41 12.97 -4.44
N THR A 192 15.64 12.75 -4.84
CA THR A 192 16.20 13.33 -6.07
C THR A 192 16.46 12.32 -7.18
N TRP A 193 16.23 11.04 -6.92
CA TRP A 193 16.55 9.98 -7.87
C TRP A 193 15.48 9.70 -8.92
N ASN A 194 14.21 9.96 -8.62
CA ASN A 194 13.14 9.76 -9.59
C ASN A 194 12.89 11.02 -10.43
N TRP A 195 12.53 10.85 -11.70
CA TRP A 195 12.24 11.97 -12.60
C TRP A 195 11.02 12.81 -12.16
N TRP A 196 10.14 12.28 -11.31
CA TRP A 196 9.01 13.00 -10.71
C TRP A 196 9.32 13.65 -9.36
N GLY A 197 10.51 13.39 -8.80
CA GLY A 197 10.90 13.85 -7.48
C GLY A 197 11.49 15.26 -7.46
N ARG A 198 11.81 15.75 -6.28
CA ARG A 198 12.31 17.13 -6.03
C ARG A 198 13.61 17.47 -6.77
N GLY A 199 14.30 16.51 -7.33
CA GLY A 199 15.49 16.73 -8.17
C GLY A 199 15.16 17.20 -9.57
N CYS A 200 13.97 16.84 -10.08
CA CYS A 200 13.55 17.04 -11.45
C CYS A 200 12.25 17.84 -11.60
N ALA A 201 11.44 17.93 -10.57
CA ALA A 201 10.19 18.67 -10.57
C ALA A 201 10.18 19.77 -9.50
N THR A 202 9.34 20.77 -9.70
CA THR A 202 8.93 21.73 -8.67
C THR A 202 7.71 21.21 -7.93
N GLU A 203 7.39 21.78 -6.74
CA GLU A 203 6.16 21.47 -6.02
C GLU A 203 4.92 21.61 -6.88
N ALA A 204 4.79 22.72 -7.61
CA ALA A 204 3.62 22.97 -8.46
C ALA A 204 3.50 21.94 -9.59
N GLU A 205 4.59 21.52 -10.20
CA GLU A 205 4.60 20.47 -11.22
C GLU A 205 4.20 19.12 -10.65
N PHE A 206 4.77 18.71 -9.51
CA PHE A 206 4.40 17.45 -8.87
C PHE A 206 2.92 17.42 -8.48
N VAL A 207 2.42 18.48 -7.82
CA VAL A 207 1.02 18.59 -7.41
C VAL A 207 0.08 18.51 -8.63
N ASN A 208 0.43 19.18 -9.73
CA ASN A 208 -0.36 19.13 -10.95
C ASN A 208 -0.27 17.77 -11.66
N LEU A 209 0.88 17.11 -11.67
CA LEU A 209 1.05 15.76 -12.20
C LEU A 209 0.19 14.75 -11.43
N TRP A 210 0.22 14.83 -10.10
CA TRP A 210 -0.60 13.99 -9.23
C TRP A 210 -2.09 14.17 -9.53
N ARG A 211 -2.58 15.42 -9.48
CA ARG A 211 -3.99 15.76 -9.75
C ARG A 211 -4.42 15.32 -11.14
N TYR A 212 -3.61 15.63 -12.14
CA TYR A 212 -3.85 15.21 -13.52
C TYR A 212 -4.02 13.69 -13.63
N THR A 213 -3.15 12.92 -12.99
CA THR A 213 -3.22 11.46 -13.02
C THR A 213 -4.47 10.92 -12.34
N VAL A 214 -4.82 11.43 -11.16
CA VAL A 214 -6.04 11.05 -10.43
C VAL A 214 -7.29 11.40 -11.23
N ASP A 215 -7.40 12.63 -11.72
CA ASP A 215 -8.55 13.08 -12.54
C ASP A 215 -8.69 12.26 -13.83
N TYR A 216 -7.56 11.91 -14.47
CA TYR A 216 -7.56 11.09 -15.68
C TYR A 216 -8.13 9.70 -15.41
N LEU A 217 -7.67 9.04 -14.36
CA LEU A 217 -8.09 7.69 -13.99
C LEU A 217 -9.58 7.65 -13.61
N ILE A 218 -10.04 8.58 -12.77
CA ILE A 218 -11.45 8.69 -12.37
C ILE A 218 -12.34 8.98 -13.58
N SER A 219 -11.99 9.99 -14.39
CA SER A 219 -12.77 10.35 -15.58
C SER A 219 -12.79 9.24 -16.65
N SER A 220 -11.79 8.36 -16.63
CA SER A 220 -11.75 7.16 -17.46
C SER A 220 -12.56 5.99 -16.88
N GLY A 221 -13.24 6.17 -15.74
CA GLY A 221 -14.10 5.18 -15.10
C GLY A 221 -13.35 4.13 -14.27
N VAL A 222 -12.22 4.47 -13.68
CA VAL A 222 -11.51 3.65 -12.68
C VAL A 222 -11.97 4.08 -11.30
N HIS A 223 -12.95 3.36 -10.73
CA HIS A 223 -13.59 3.67 -9.45
C HIS A 223 -13.21 2.70 -8.32
N GLN A 224 -12.21 1.84 -8.53
CA GLN A 224 -11.72 0.87 -7.57
C GLN A 224 -10.36 1.23 -6.97
N PHE A 225 -9.80 2.41 -7.25
CA PHE A 225 -8.55 2.86 -6.64
C PHE A 225 -8.77 3.61 -5.32
N ILE A 226 -7.85 3.38 -4.39
CA ILE A 226 -7.59 4.19 -3.20
C ILE A 226 -6.21 4.83 -3.42
N TYR A 227 -6.14 6.14 -3.46
CA TYR A 227 -4.91 6.87 -3.81
C TYR A 227 -4.06 7.13 -2.57
N ILE A 228 -2.85 6.58 -2.52
CA ILE A 228 -1.91 6.74 -1.41
C ILE A 228 -0.66 7.50 -1.85
N ILE A 229 -0.39 8.64 -1.20
CA ILE A 229 0.86 9.38 -1.38
C ILE A 229 1.92 8.79 -0.46
N SER A 230 3.15 8.65 -0.94
CA SER A 230 4.23 7.98 -0.21
C SER A 230 5.55 8.74 -0.37
N PRO A 231 5.81 9.75 0.47
CA PRO A 231 7.15 10.32 0.58
C PRO A 231 8.12 9.28 1.16
N GLN A 232 9.39 9.37 0.79
CA GLN A 232 10.45 8.72 1.56
C GLN A 232 10.97 9.69 2.60
N SER A 233 11.22 9.21 3.78
CA SER A 233 11.84 10.04 4.78
C SER A 233 13.33 9.77 4.89
N GLY A 234 14.09 10.85 4.90
CA GLY A 234 15.30 10.94 5.72
C GLY A 234 14.91 11.73 6.98
N GLY A 235 14.71 11.04 8.10
CA GLY A 235 14.34 11.69 9.37
C GLY A 235 12.88 12.14 9.44
N ALA A 236 11.96 11.18 9.58
CA ALA A 236 10.54 11.44 9.85
C ALA A 236 10.29 11.86 11.31
N ASP A 237 11.20 12.66 11.85
CA ASP A 237 11.08 13.31 13.15
C ASP A 237 10.02 14.42 13.16
N LYS A 238 9.42 14.76 12.00
CA LYS A 238 8.43 15.83 11.86
C LYS A 238 7.23 15.40 11.02
N GLU A 239 6.04 15.77 11.49
CA GLU A 239 4.76 15.50 10.81
C GLU A 239 4.68 16.08 9.38
N ASP A 240 5.28 17.25 9.11
CA ASP A 240 5.25 17.90 7.81
C ASP A 240 5.97 17.13 6.70
N ARG A 241 6.82 16.16 7.06
CA ARG A 241 7.47 15.27 6.09
C ARG A 241 6.48 14.37 5.37
N PHE A 242 5.42 13.91 6.03
CA PHE A 242 4.39 13.06 5.44
C PHE A 242 3.44 13.81 4.49
N THR A 243 3.44 15.14 4.57
CA THR A 243 2.61 16.01 3.72
C THR A 243 3.46 16.91 2.81
N TYR A 244 4.71 16.54 2.55
CA TYR A 244 5.57 17.26 1.64
C TYR A 244 4.97 17.28 0.23
N TRP A 245 4.85 18.46 -0.40
CA TRP A 245 4.22 18.65 -1.71
C TRP A 245 2.80 18.06 -1.79
N TRP A 246 2.02 18.27 -0.75
CA TRP A 246 0.69 17.71 -0.59
C TRP A 246 -0.27 18.13 -1.70
N PRO A 247 -0.87 17.21 -2.47
CA PRO A 247 -1.76 17.56 -3.59
C PRO A 247 -3.11 18.14 -3.16
N GLY A 248 -3.43 18.07 -1.88
CA GLY A 248 -4.71 18.47 -1.31
C GLY A 248 -5.51 17.28 -0.79
N ASP A 249 -6.34 17.52 0.24
CA ASP A 249 -7.10 16.45 0.92
C ASP A 249 -8.11 15.76 -0.01
N HIS A 250 -8.56 16.43 -1.08
CA HIS A 250 -9.46 15.89 -2.11
C HIS A 250 -8.75 15.10 -3.22
N TYR A 251 -7.44 14.88 -3.10
CA TYR A 251 -6.64 14.16 -4.09
C TYR A 251 -5.81 13.03 -3.47
N VAL A 252 -5.95 12.80 -2.17
CA VAL A 252 -5.23 11.75 -1.45
C VAL A 252 -6.18 11.07 -0.48
N ASP A 253 -6.27 9.74 -0.56
CA ASP A 253 -7.06 8.91 0.34
C ASP A 253 -6.26 8.45 1.56
N MET A 254 -5.02 8.05 1.37
CA MET A 254 -4.17 7.47 2.41
C MET A 254 -2.81 8.17 2.47
N ILE A 255 -2.20 8.11 3.64
CA ILE A 255 -0.86 8.63 3.87
C ILE A 255 0.10 7.46 3.97
N GLY A 256 0.96 7.33 2.97
CA GLY A 256 2.02 6.33 2.91
C GLY A 256 3.36 6.86 3.36
N TYR A 257 4.32 5.97 3.45
CA TYR A 257 5.67 6.28 3.86
C TYR A 257 6.62 5.15 3.49
N ASP A 258 7.71 5.47 2.77
CA ASP A 258 8.76 4.51 2.44
C ASP A 258 9.95 4.71 3.37
N TYR A 259 10.37 3.65 4.07
CA TYR A 259 11.38 3.72 5.11
C TYR A 259 12.32 2.51 5.09
N TYR A 260 13.59 2.74 4.81
CA TYR A 260 14.60 1.69 4.68
C TYR A 260 15.71 1.72 5.75
N GLU A 261 15.69 2.68 6.66
CA GLU A 261 16.73 2.87 7.70
C GLU A 261 16.36 2.14 9.00
N GLN A 262 16.12 0.82 8.94
CA GLN A 262 15.58 0.06 10.07
C GLN A 262 16.64 -0.53 11.01
N GLU A 263 17.85 -0.04 11.02
CA GLU A 263 18.85 -0.43 12.01
C GLU A 263 18.53 0.12 13.42
N ASN A 264 17.78 1.23 13.49
CA ASN A 264 17.40 1.88 14.73
C ASN A 264 15.88 1.77 14.97
N PRO A 265 15.40 0.89 15.86
CA PRO A 265 13.97 0.74 16.16
C PRO A 265 13.36 2.01 16.80
N ILE A 266 14.14 2.86 17.43
CA ILE A 266 13.67 4.12 18.04
C ILE A 266 13.27 5.11 16.92
N ASP A 267 14.09 5.25 15.89
CA ASP A 267 13.79 6.15 14.78
C ASP A 267 12.57 5.65 13.99
N PHE A 268 12.45 4.33 13.83
CA PHE A 268 11.26 3.74 13.24
C PHE A 268 10.00 4.02 14.08
N TYR A 269 10.08 3.84 15.39
CA TYR A 269 8.98 4.18 16.31
C TYR A 269 8.57 5.66 16.19
N ILE A 270 9.52 6.58 16.24
CA ILE A 270 9.23 8.03 16.13
C ILE A 270 8.54 8.35 14.80
N SER A 271 8.99 7.72 13.72
CA SER A 271 8.38 7.87 12.39
C SER A 271 6.95 7.37 12.36
N LEU A 272 6.69 6.17 12.90
CA LEU A 272 5.35 5.57 12.96
C LEU A 272 4.38 6.38 13.82
N LYS A 273 4.85 6.89 14.96
CA LYS A 273 4.08 7.78 15.83
C LYS A 273 3.65 9.06 15.12
N ASN A 274 4.60 9.73 14.44
CA ASN A 274 4.29 10.95 13.69
C ASN A 274 3.36 10.68 12.50
N LEU A 275 3.54 9.57 11.81
CA LEU A 275 2.63 9.13 10.74
C LEU A 275 1.22 8.92 11.27
N SER A 276 1.09 8.24 12.42
CA SER A 276 -0.19 8.01 13.10
C SER A 276 -0.88 9.33 13.50
N ALA A 277 -0.13 10.29 14.03
CA ALA A 277 -0.66 11.61 14.39
C ALA A 277 -1.20 12.37 13.16
N VAL A 278 -0.50 12.30 12.01
CA VAL A 278 -0.97 12.91 10.75
C VAL A 278 -2.22 12.19 10.22
N SER A 279 -2.25 10.86 10.31
CA SER A 279 -3.41 10.03 9.94
C SER A 279 -4.66 10.44 10.71
N GLU A 280 -4.57 10.53 12.04
CA GLU A 280 -5.68 10.95 12.90
C GLU A 280 -6.15 12.37 12.60
N LYS A 281 -5.22 13.32 12.47
CA LYS A 281 -5.52 14.72 12.17
C LYS A 281 -6.24 14.90 10.84
N LYS A 282 -5.90 14.09 9.84
CA LYS A 282 -6.49 14.15 8.49
C LYS A 282 -7.68 13.20 8.31
N MET A 283 -7.97 12.35 9.29
CA MET A 283 -9.00 11.31 9.17
C MET A 283 -8.77 10.41 7.94
N LYS A 284 -7.52 10.03 7.67
CA LYS A 284 -7.12 9.20 6.54
C LYS A 284 -6.29 8.02 7.05
N PRO A 285 -6.57 6.76 6.64
CA PRO A 285 -5.72 5.64 7.01
C PRO A 285 -4.27 5.87 6.57
N CYS A 286 -3.32 5.28 7.28
CA CYS A 286 -1.92 5.37 6.93
C CYS A 286 -1.21 4.02 6.90
N ALA A 287 -0.05 3.98 6.27
CA ALA A 287 0.72 2.75 6.11
C ALA A 287 2.21 3.00 5.86
N VAL A 288 3.04 2.02 6.20
CA VAL A 288 4.40 1.91 5.67
C VAL A 288 4.32 1.16 4.34
N THR A 289 4.54 1.89 3.26
CA THR A 289 4.28 1.42 1.90
C THR A 289 5.43 0.66 1.28
N GLU A 290 6.66 0.94 1.74
CA GLU A 290 7.85 0.15 1.49
C GLU A 290 8.80 0.19 2.68
N THR A 291 9.38 -0.96 2.98
CA THR A 291 10.37 -1.06 4.05
C THR A 291 11.24 -2.32 3.93
N GLY A 292 12.21 -2.43 4.81
CA GLY A 292 13.09 -3.57 4.98
C GLY A 292 14.54 -3.14 5.13
N LEU A 293 15.35 -4.03 5.66
CA LEU A 293 16.80 -3.88 5.67
C LEU A 293 17.39 -4.88 4.68
N GLU A 294 18.13 -4.41 3.70
CA GLU A 294 18.73 -5.27 2.68
C GLU A 294 19.71 -6.26 3.33
N ALA A 295 19.57 -7.53 2.99
CA ALA A 295 20.47 -8.61 3.43
C ALA A 295 20.66 -8.68 4.96
N PHE A 296 19.63 -8.36 5.73
CA PHE A 296 19.74 -8.35 7.19
C PHE A 296 20.13 -9.72 7.77
N THR A 297 20.97 -9.68 8.79
CA THR A 297 21.51 -10.87 9.46
C THR A 297 21.11 -10.97 10.93
N ASN A 298 20.36 -10.00 11.45
CA ASN A 298 19.88 -10.00 12.81
C ASN A 298 18.82 -11.09 13.01
N PRO A 299 19.06 -12.13 13.83
CA PRO A 299 18.09 -13.21 14.04
C PRO A 299 16.84 -12.75 14.80
N ARG A 300 16.85 -11.57 15.43
CA ARG A 300 15.73 -11.00 16.18
C ARG A 300 15.08 -9.78 15.49
N TYR A 301 15.35 -9.58 14.21
CA TYR A 301 14.90 -8.43 13.42
C TYR A 301 13.40 -8.18 13.55
N TRP A 302 12.57 -9.21 13.40
CA TRP A 302 11.12 -9.08 13.34
C TRP A 302 10.50 -8.63 14.65
N THR A 303 10.97 -9.16 15.78
CA THR A 303 10.42 -8.78 17.10
C THR A 303 10.98 -7.47 17.60
N ASP A 304 12.29 -7.24 17.43
CA ASP A 304 12.96 -6.12 18.08
C ASP A 304 12.93 -4.84 17.23
N GLN A 305 13.03 -4.97 15.91
CA GLN A 305 13.10 -3.82 15.01
C GLN A 305 11.78 -3.47 14.34
N ILE A 306 10.84 -4.43 14.25
CA ILE A 306 9.56 -4.21 13.59
C ILE A 306 8.39 -4.24 14.58
N LEU A 307 8.19 -5.37 15.28
CA LEU A 307 7.03 -5.57 16.13
C LEU A 307 6.95 -4.55 17.26
N GLN A 308 8.04 -4.39 18.02
CA GLN A 308 8.06 -3.48 19.17
C GLN A 308 7.70 -2.04 18.79
N PRO A 309 8.34 -1.38 17.80
CA PRO A 309 7.97 -0.04 17.38
C PRO A 309 6.57 0.03 16.76
N ALA A 310 6.17 -0.94 15.95
CA ALA A 310 4.90 -0.90 15.22
C ALA A 310 3.67 -1.23 16.08
N THR A 311 3.87 -1.74 17.29
CA THR A 311 2.78 -2.06 18.23
C THR A 311 2.82 -1.23 19.51
N ALA A 312 3.54 -0.11 19.50
CA ALA A 312 3.48 0.88 20.59
C ALA A 312 2.06 1.48 20.68
N GLU A 313 1.66 1.88 21.88
CA GLU A 313 0.28 2.30 22.17
C GLU A 313 -0.17 3.52 21.33
N ASP A 314 0.74 4.37 20.95
CA ASP A 314 0.51 5.59 20.15
C ASP A 314 0.85 5.42 18.65
N VAL A 315 0.91 4.17 18.19
CA VAL A 315 1.17 3.82 16.77
C VAL A 315 -0.02 3.09 16.18
N HIS A 316 -0.58 3.66 15.10
CA HIS A 316 -1.75 3.16 14.40
C HIS A 316 -1.51 3.21 12.89
N VAL A 317 -1.07 2.09 12.30
CA VAL A 317 -0.82 1.96 10.86
C VAL A 317 -1.59 0.77 10.30
N SER A 318 -2.17 0.90 9.11
CA SER A 318 -2.99 -0.15 8.50
C SER A 318 -2.16 -1.35 8.08
N PHE A 319 -1.00 -1.10 7.49
CA PHE A 319 -0.10 -2.16 7.02
C PHE A 319 1.35 -1.69 6.95
N ILE A 320 2.25 -2.68 6.91
CA ILE A 320 3.68 -2.50 6.67
C ILE A 320 4.07 -3.45 5.54
N VAL A 321 4.51 -2.92 4.38
CA VAL A 321 4.96 -3.70 3.23
C VAL A 321 6.47 -3.80 3.21
N PHE A 322 6.98 -5.01 3.29
CA PHE A 322 8.39 -5.29 3.08
C PHE A 322 8.70 -5.40 1.59
N TRP A 323 9.84 -4.82 1.19
CA TRP A 323 10.28 -4.88 -0.19
C TRP A 323 10.61 -6.33 -0.61
N ARG A 324 10.70 -6.54 -1.91
CA ARG A 324 10.82 -7.86 -2.54
C ARG A 324 12.06 -8.65 -2.15
N ASN A 325 11.95 -9.95 -2.20
CA ASN A 325 13.07 -10.86 -2.28
C ASN A 325 13.37 -11.13 -3.77
N LYS A 326 14.44 -10.52 -4.31
CA LYS A 326 14.82 -10.73 -5.72
C LYS A 326 15.04 -12.21 -6.00
N TYR A 327 14.44 -12.69 -7.09
CA TYR A 327 14.72 -14.03 -7.58
C TYR A 327 16.19 -14.18 -7.98
N VAL A 328 16.84 -15.23 -7.50
CA VAL A 328 18.18 -15.62 -7.86
C VAL A 328 18.25 -17.14 -8.03
N GLY A 329 19.08 -17.59 -8.95
CA GLY A 329 19.39 -19.00 -9.12
C GLY A 329 20.00 -19.59 -7.84
N LYS A 330 19.83 -20.89 -7.57
CA LYS A 330 20.27 -21.54 -6.32
C LYS A 330 21.77 -21.37 -6.01
N ASN A 331 22.60 -21.12 -7.01
CA ASN A 331 24.05 -20.96 -6.89
C ASN A 331 24.52 -19.51 -7.03
N GLU A 332 23.58 -18.56 -7.21
CA GLU A 332 23.90 -17.14 -7.35
C GLU A 332 23.97 -16.47 -5.98
N LYS A 333 25.00 -15.63 -5.79
CA LYS A 333 25.15 -14.79 -4.60
C LYS A 333 24.63 -13.40 -4.94
N ASP A 334 23.49 -13.06 -4.38
CA ASP A 334 22.89 -11.72 -4.47
C ASP A 334 22.30 -11.39 -3.10
N THR A 335 22.41 -10.16 -2.67
CA THR A 335 21.99 -9.69 -1.35
C THR A 335 20.68 -8.91 -1.40
N HIS A 336 20.07 -8.75 -2.58
CA HIS A 336 18.85 -7.97 -2.73
C HIS A 336 17.60 -8.76 -2.26
N TYR A 337 17.47 -8.86 -0.94
CA TYR A 337 16.30 -9.38 -0.25
C TYR A 337 16.03 -8.55 1.01
N PHE A 338 14.76 -8.34 1.32
CA PHE A 338 14.30 -7.44 2.38
C PHE A 338 13.33 -8.12 3.36
N SER A 339 12.98 -9.36 3.09
CA SER A 339 12.05 -10.13 3.92
C SER A 339 12.58 -11.55 4.16
N VAL A 340 11.86 -12.30 4.98
CA VAL A 340 12.17 -13.68 5.29
C VAL A 340 11.93 -14.61 4.09
N PHE A 341 12.70 -15.70 4.03
CA PHE A 341 12.53 -16.83 3.11
C PHE A 341 13.01 -18.12 3.80
N PRO A 342 12.67 -19.30 3.31
CA PRO A 342 13.09 -20.57 3.93
C PRO A 342 14.61 -20.67 4.08
N GLY A 343 15.07 -20.94 5.29
CA GLY A 343 16.50 -21.02 5.66
C GLY A 343 17.14 -19.69 6.05
N HIS A 344 16.38 -18.57 6.05
CA HIS A 344 16.89 -17.29 6.55
C HIS A 344 17.17 -17.33 8.06
N VAL A 345 18.23 -16.66 8.52
CA VAL A 345 18.66 -16.65 9.93
C VAL A 345 17.56 -16.21 10.91
N SER A 346 16.63 -15.37 10.49
CA SER A 346 15.52 -14.84 11.30
C SER A 346 14.23 -15.66 11.21
N GLU A 347 14.24 -16.82 10.54
CA GLU A 347 13.02 -17.60 10.27
C GLU A 347 12.23 -17.94 11.55
N ASN A 348 12.89 -18.37 12.62
CA ASN A 348 12.22 -18.66 13.89
C ASN A 348 11.65 -17.41 14.57
N ASN A 349 12.32 -16.27 14.45
CA ASN A 349 11.85 -15.02 14.99
C ASN A 349 10.65 -14.47 14.18
N PHE A 350 10.63 -14.70 12.86
CA PHE A 350 9.47 -14.39 12.02
C PHE A 350 8.24 -15.21 12.43
N ARG A 351 8.40 -16.49 12.79
CA ARG A 351 7.29 -17.28 13.33
C ARG A 351 6.75 -16.71 14.64
N SER A 352 7.61 -16.18 15.50
CA SER A 352 7.17 -15.49 16.73
C SER A 352 6.43 -14.18 16.41
N PHE A 353 6.90 -13.43 15.41
CA PHE A 353 6.24 -12.24 14.87
C PHE A 353 4.85 -12.60 14.30
N TYR A 354 4.75 -13.65 13.51
CA TYR A 354 3.49 -14.17 12.95
C TYR A 354 2.47 -14.56 14.03
N GLN A 355 2.91 -15.03 15.20
CA GLN A 355 2.04 -15.46 16.30
C GLN A 355 1.54 -14.30 17.17
N ASP A 356 2.07 -13.08 17.01
CA ASP A 356 1.58 -11.91 17.76
C ASP A 356 0.20 -11.48 17.20
N LYS A 357 -0.76 -11.30 18.09
CA LYS A 357 -2.15 -10.97 17.73
C LYS A 357 -2.34 -9.59 17.11
N ARG A 358 -1.31 -8.76 17.11
CA ARG A 358 -1.32 -7.41 16.53
C ARG A 358 -0.72 -7.38 15.12
N THR A 359 -0.17 -8.52 14.64
CA THR A 359 0.24 -8.70 13.24
C THR A 359 -0.79 -9.55 12.52
N PHE A 360 -1.35 -9.02 11.44
CA PHE A 360 -2.39 -9.70 10.67
C PHE A 360 -1.80 -10.28 9.39
N PHE A 361 -2.03 -11.56 9.18
CA PHE A 361 -1.73 -12.28 7.94
C PHE A 361 -3.02 -12.63 7.21
N SER A 362 -2.95 -13.31 6.09
CA SER A 362 -4.11 -13.58 5.23
C SER A 362 -5.29 -14.24 5.98
N LYS A 363 -5.01 -15.21 6.85
CA LYS A 363 -6.04 -15.92 7.65
C LYS A 363 -6.66 -15.10 8.77
N ASP A 364 -5.98 -14.03 9.20
CA ASP A 364 -6.44 -13.18 10.30
C ASP A 364 -7.37 -12.06 9.82
N LEU A 365 -7.47 -11.86 8.50
CA LEU A 365 -8.23 -10.76 7.94
C LEU A 365 -9.73 -10.94 8.19
N PRO A 366 -10.42 -9.89 8.66
CA PRO A 366 -11.87 -9.85 8.61
C PRO A 366 -12.35 -9.75 7.14
N GLU A 367 -13.67 -9.69 6.94
CA GLU A 367 -14.24 -9.42 5.60
C GLU A 367 -13.90 -7.97 5.15
N MET A 368 -12.66 -7.77 4.65
CA MET A 368 -12.13 -6.43 4.30
C MET A 368 -13.00 -5.68 3.28
N TYR A 369 -13.74 -6.40 2.45
CA TYR A 369 -14.57 -5.87 1.37
C TYR A 369 -16.06 -5.78 1.72
N LYS A 370 -16.38 -5.87 3.02
CA LYS A 370 -17.71 -5.62 3.57
C LYS A 370 -17.66 -4.43 4.52
N MET A 371 -18.58 -3.49 4.35
CA MET A 371 -18.58 -2.23 5.10
C MET A 371 -18.51 -2.47 6.61
N ALA A 372 -17.57 -1.81 7.27
CA ALA A 372 -17.40 -1.85 8.72
C ALA A 372 -18.57 -1.18 9.43
N ARG A 373 -18.95 -1.74 10.59
CA ARG A 373 -20.04 -1.17 11.41
C ARG A 373 -19.61 0.18 12.01
N GLY A 374 -20.52 1.16 12.01
CA GLY A 374 -20.30 2.46 12.63
C GLY A 374 -19.41 3.40 11.80
N ILE A 375 -19.11 3.07 10.54
CA ILE A 375 -18.38 3.93 9.61
C ILE A 375 -19.22 4.18 8.36
N THR A 376 -19.18 5.41 7.89
CA THR A 376 -19.63 5.80 6.54
C THR A 376 -18.46 6.31 5.76
N VAL A 377 -18.45 6.03 4.46
CA VAL A 377 -17.45 6.51 3.49
C VAL A 377 -18.18 7.19 2.36
N GLU A 378 -17.91 8.48 2.16
CA GLU A 378 -18.45 9.32 1.10
C GLU A 378 -17.46 9.47 -0.06
#